data_f1f0e4d4bb5054b40f750cea30b963d6
#
_entry.id   f1f0e4d4bb5054b40f750cea30b963d6
#
_cell.length_a   1.000
_cell.length_b   1.000
_cell.length_c   1.000
_cell.angle_alpha   90.00
_cell.angle_beta   90.00
_cell.angle_gamma   90.00
#
_symmetry.space_group_name_H-M   'P 1'
#
loop_
_entity.id
_entity.type
_entity.pdbx_description
1 polymer ?
#
loop_
_entity_poly.entity_id
_entity_poly.type
_entity_poly.pdbx_seq_one_letter_code
_entity_poly.pdbx_strand_id
1 'polypeptide(L)'
;MFKKWLLALCLGLAAFGAFAQDNAPDALIKQVTEEVLSIVRQDKDIQNGNTRKAIELVEAKVLPHFNFQRMTALAMGRDWNKANPEQKKRLSEEFKTLLVRTYSNALTGYRDQTIRYKPTRMQDDAADVVVKTEIHQSGGKPIQLNYSLEKQDAGWKVYDVIVAGVSLVTNYRDTFNQEVRANGVDGLIQMLVDKNKQLEAGKK
;
A
#
# COMPACT_ATOMS: atom_id res chain seq x y z
N MET A 1 -54.47 -51.96 7.23
CA MET A 1 -53.81 -51.25 8.35
C MET A 1 -52.37 -50.99 7.97
N PHE A 2 -52.07 -49.83 7.43
CA PHE A 2 -50.68 -49.43 7.24
C PHE A 2 -50.52 -47.94 7.61
N LYS A 3 -49.78 -47.70 8.68
CA LYS A 3 -49.51 -46.44 9.27
C LYS A 3 -48.51 -45.61 8.37
N LYS A 4 -48.97 -44.44 7.93
CA LYS A 4 -48.15 -43.45 7.19
C LYS A 4 -47.22 -42.77 8.16
N TRP A 5 -45.91 -42.91 7.97
CA TRP A 5 -44.89 -42.09 8.63
C TRP A 5 -44.45 -41.03 7.65
N LEU A 6 -44.83 -39.80 7.92
CA LEU A 6 -44.31 -38.60 7.27
C LEU A 6 -43.02 -38.20 7.99
N LEU A 7 -41.88 -38.39 7.32
CA LEU A 7 -40.58 -37.81 7.72
C LEU A 7 -40.50 -36.41 7.13
N ALA A 8 -40.67 -35.40 7.97
CA ALA A 8 -40.39 -34.01 7.63
C ALA A 8 -38.89 -33.80 7.66
N LEU A 9 -38.26 -33.66 6.48
CA LEU A 9 -36.84 -33.31 6.32
C LEU A 9 -36.69 -31.78 6.45
N CYS A 10 -36.37 -31.30 7.66
CA CYS A 10 -35.97 -29.91 7.87
C CYS A 10 -34.56 -29.69 7.30
N LEU A 11 -34.50 -29.17 6.06
CA LEU A 11 -33.25 -28.60 5.54
C LEU A 11 -32.94 -27.29 6.30
N GLY A 12 -32.11 -27.41 7.32
CA GLY A 12 -31.47 -26.24 7.93
C GLY A 12 -30.48 -25.64 6.96
N LEU A 13 -30.83 -24.52 6.29
CA LEU A 13 -29.88 -23.65 5.64
C LEU A 13 -29.00 -23.03 6.74
N ALA A 14 -27.86 -23.64 6.99
CA ALA A 14 -26.76 -22.97 7.69
C ALA A 14 -26.22 -21.87 6.75
N ALA A 15 -26.71 -20.65 6.91
CA ALA A 15 -26.08 -19.46 6.35
C ALA A 15 -24.72 -19.33 7.01
N PHE A 16 -23.68 -19.83 6.35
CA PHE A 16 -22.31 -19.44 6.65
C PHE A 16 -22.21 -17.95 6.33
N GLY A 17 -22.49 -17.11 7.32
CA GLY A 17 -22.07 -15.73 7.31
C GLY A 17 -20.54 -15.74 7.21
N ALA A 18 -19.99 -15.46 6.05
CA ALA A 18 -18.61 -15.07 5.93
C ALA A 18 -18.47 -13.76 6.72
N PHE A 19 -18.15 -13.88 8.01
CA PHE A 19 -17.61 -12.77 8.76
C PHE A 19 -16.32 -12.40 8.02
N ALA A 20 -16.36 -11.33 7.22
CA ALA A 20 -15.15 -10.66 6.82
C ALA A 20 -14.42 -10.35 8.13
N GLN A 21 -13.37 -11.09 8.42
CA GLN A 21 -12.53 -10.86 9.58
C GLN A 21 -11.93 -9.48 9.35
N ASP A 22 -12.48 -8.48 10.05
CA ASP A 22 -12.00 -7.10 10.03
C ASP A 22 -10.62 -7.13 10.71
N ASN A 23 -9.61 -7.52 9.94
CA ASN A 23 -8.25 -7.65 10.44
C ASN A 23 -7.85 -6.31 11.01
N ALA A 24 -7.42 -6.28 12.27
CA ALA A 24 -6.88 -5.09 12.88
C ALA A 24 -5.76 -4.49 11.99
N PRO A 25 -5.62 -3.17 11.90
CA PRO A 25 -4.71 -2.52 10.95
C PRO A 25 -3.24 -2.92 11.17
N ASP A 26 -2.83 -3.18 12.41
CA ASP A 26 -1.51 -3.70 12.74
C ASP A 26 -1.34 -5.17 12.32
N ALA A 27 -2.38 -5.99 12.43
CA ALA A 27 -2.37 -7.37 11.93
C ALA A 27 -2.22 -7.40 10.40
N LEU A 28 -2.91 -6.51 9.67
CA LEU A 28 -2.75 -6.35 8.22
C LEU A 28 -1.30 -6.01 7.86
N ILE A 29 -0.73 -4.97 8.47
CA ILE A 29 0.65 -4.55 8.19
C ILE A 29 1.62 -5.69 8.52
N LYS A 30 1.43 -6.37 9.64
CA LYS A 30 2.28 -7.50 10.03
C LYS A 30 2.19 -8.63 9.00
N GLN A 31 1.00 -9.06 8.65
CA GLN A 31 0.76 -10.16 7.70
C GLN A 31 1.41 -9.87 6.34
N VAL A 32 1.12 -8.71 5.73
CA VAL A 32 1.68 -8.33 4.42
C VAL A 32 3.20 -8.24 4.48
N THR A 33 3.73 -7.64 5.53
CA THR A 33 5.19 -7.51 5.71
C THR A 33 5.86 -8.87 5.83
N GLU A 34 5.35 -9.76 6.69
CA GLU A 34 5.93 -11.09 6.90
C GLU A 34 5.84 -11.95 5.63
N GLU A 35 4.73 -11.87 4.88
CA GLU A 35 4.58 -12.56 3.60
C GLU A 35 5.62 -12.08 2.59
N VAL A 36 5.74 -10.76 2.39
CA VAL A 36 6.72 -10.18 1.47
C VAL A 36 8.15 -10.56 1.84
N LEU A 37 8.53 -10.41 3.11
CA LEU A 37 9.87 -10.75 3.58
C LEU A 37 10.17 -12.25 3.48
N SER A 38 9.18 -13.12 3.69
CA SER A 38 9.33 -14.56 3.49
C SER A 38 9.68 -14.89 2.03
N ILE A 39 9.00 -14.25 1.07
CA ILE A 39 9.29 -14.42 -0.37
C ILE A 39 10.68 -13.87 -0.70
N VAL A 40 11.01 -12.66 -0.25
CA VAL A 40 12.33 -12.04 -0.51
C VAL A 40 13.48 -12.90 0.01
N ARG A 41 13.33 -13.53 1.19
CA ARG A 41 14.36 -14.43 1.75
C ARG A 41 14.56 -15.70 0.93
N GLN A 42 13.57 -16.14 0.20
CA GLN A 42 13.61 -17.38 -0.61
C GLN A 42 13.98 -17.11 -2.07
N ASP A 43 13.70 -15.93 -2.61
CA ASP A 43 13.97 -15.56 -4.00
C ASP A 43 15.39 -15.00 -4.18
N LYS A 44 16.28 -15.86 -4.69
CA LYS A 44 17.68 -15.50 -4.94
C LYS A 44 17.84 -14.39 -5.98
N ASP A 45 16.93 -14.28 -6.94
CA ASP A 45 17.02 -13.24 -7.97
C ASP A 45 16.76 -11.86 -7.36
N ILE A 46 15.75 -11.73 -6.46
CA ILE A 46 15.51 -10.49 -5.73
C ILE A 46 16.73 -10.15 -4.87
N GLN A 47 17.28 -11.12 -4.13
CA GLN A 47 18.49 -10.92 -3.32
C GLN A 47 19.72 -10.52 -4.13
N ASN A 48 19.81 -10.96 -5.39
CA ASN A 48 20.86 -10.60 -6.34
C ASN A 48 20.60 -9.30 -7.10
N GLY A 49 19.56 -8.55 -6.74
CA GLY A 49 19.31 -7.22 -7.29
C GLY A 49 18.27 -7.18 -8.42
N ASN A 50 17.52 -8.25 -8.67
CA ASN A 50 16.47 -8.24 -9.71
C ASN A 50 15.31 -7.33 -9.32
N THR A 51 15.41 -6.05 -9.69
CA THR A 51 14.40 -5.02 -9.41
C THR A 51 13.06 -5.32 -10.08
N ARG A 52 13.03 -5.96 -11.26
CA ARG A 52 11.77 -6.32 -11.92
C ARG A 52 10.96 -7.30 -11.08
N LYS A 53 11.58 -8.36 -10.58
CA LYS A 53 10.92 -9.31 -9.67
C LYS A 53 10.46 -8.64 -8.36
N ALA A 54 11.24 -7.71 -7.83
CA ALA A 54 10.84 -6.94 -6.66
C ALA A 54 9.60 -6.08 -6.94
N ILE A 55 9.49 -5.48 -8.13
CA ILE A 55 8.29 -4.74 -8.56
C ILE A 55 7.08 -5.68 -8.67
N GLU A 56 7.22 -6.81 -9.37
CA GLU A 56 6.16 -7.82 -9.51
C GLU A 56 5.65 -8.31 -8.14
N LEU A 57 6.54 -8.54 -7.18
CA LEU A 57 6.17 -8.89 -5.81
C LEU A 57 5.37 -7.77 -5.13
N VAL A 58 5.82 -6.52 -5.24
CA VAL A 58 5.10 -5.36 -4.68
C VAL A 58 3.72 -5.22 -5.32
N GLU A 59 3.62 -5.33 -6.64
CA GLU A 59 2.34 -5.25 -7.36
C GLU A 59 1.35 -6.32 -6.90
N ALA A 60 1.82 -7.55 -6.74
CA ALA A 60 0.97 -8.68 -6.37
C ALA A 60 0.55 -8.67 -4.88
N LYS A 61 1.46 -8.28 -3.97
CA LYS A 61 1.29 -8.48 -2.52
C LYS A 61 1.09 -7.21 -1.71
N VAL A 62 1.58 -6.07 -2.19
CA VAL A 62 1.55 -4.81 -1.44
C VAL A 62 0.46 -3.87 -1.94
N LEU A 63 0.42 -3.62 -3.26
CA LEU A 63 -0.49 -2.62 -3.84
C LEU A 63 -1.98 -2.84 -3.56
N PRO A 64 -2.51 -4.09 -3.44
CA PRO A 64 -3.92 -4.29 -3.10
C PRO A 64 -4.33 -3.68 -1.75
N HIS A 65 -3.36 -3.43 -0.87
CA HIS A 65 -3.59 -2.87 0.46
C HIS A 65 -3.45 -1.34 0.53
N PHE A 66 -3.27 -0.66 -0.62
CA PHE A 66 -3.04 0.79 -0.69
C PHE A 66 -4.19 1.54 -1.36
N ASN A 67 -4.46 2.77 -0.90
CA ASN A 67 -5.37 3.71 -1.57
C ASN A 67 -4.56 4.78 -2.31
N PHE A 68 -4.21 4.50 -3.57
CA PHE A 68 -3.43 5.45 -4.37
C PHE A 68 -4.19 6.72 -4.74
N GLN A 69 -5.51 6.68 -4.80
CA GLN A 69 -6.31 7.88 -5.04
C GLN A 69 -6.17 8.87 -3.88
N ARG A 70 -6.27 8.39 -2.63
CA ARG A 70 -6.06 9.24 -1.44
C ARG A 70 -4.62 9.71 -1.34
N MET A 71 -3.63 8.85 -1.63
CA MET A 71 -2.22 9.21 -1.67
C MET A 71 -1.98 10.36 -2.63
N THR A 72 -2.50 10.27 -3.86
CA THR A 72 -2.35 11.31 -4.89
C THR A 72 -3.05 12.61 -4.49
N ALA A 73 -4.25 12.51 -3.94
CA ALA A 73 -4.98 13.68 -3.42
C ALA A 73 -4.19 14.41 -2.32
N LEU A 74 -3.53 13.67 -1.43
CA LEU A 74 -2.68 14.26 -0.37
C LEU A 74 -1.41 14.90 -0.96
N ALA A 75 -0.79 14.28 -1.96
CA ALA A 75 0.37 14.84 -2.64
C ALA A 75 0.02 16.12 -3.41
N MET A 76 -1.12 16.17 -4.07
CA MET A 76 -1.59 17.37 -4.79
C MET A 76 -2.15 18.46 -3.88
N GLY A 77 -2.66 18.10 -2.70
CA GLY A 77 -3.32 19.02 -1.78
C GLY A 77 -4.51 19.71 -2.44
N ARG A 78 -4.57 21.05 -2.39
CA ARG A 78 -5.70 21.84 -2.96
C ARG A 78 -5.83 21.67 -4.47
N ASP A 79 -4.74 21.41 -5.18
CA ASP A 79 -4.73 21.28 -6.63
C ASP A 79 -5.45 20.02 -7.12
N TRP A 80 -5.69 19.03 -6.25
CA TRP A 80 -6.54 17.88 -6.53
C TRP A 80 -7.95 18.25 -7.01
N ASN A 81 -8.50 19.35 -6.52
CA ASN A 81 -9.84 19.83 -6.88
C ASN A 81 -9.88 20.45 -8.29
N LYS A 82 -8.73 20.79 -8.89
CA LYS A 82 -8.64 21.30 -10.27
C LYS A 82 -8.70 20.17 -11.31
N ALA A 83 -8.40 18.93 -10.90
CA ALA A 83 -8.41 17.78 -11.79
C ALA A 83 -9.84 17.24 -11.99
N ASN A 84 -10.19 16.92 -13.24
CA ASN A 84 -11.40 16.19 -13.57
C ASN A 84 -11.26 14.68 -13.20
N PRO A 85 -12.35 13.88 -13.27
CA PRO A 85 -12.30 12.46 -12.88
C PRO A 85 -11.28 11.63 -13.66
N GLU A 86 -11.13 11.88 -14.95
CA GLU A 86 -10.16 11.16 -15.81
C GLU A 86 -8.72 11.52 -15.43
N GLN A 87 -8.45 12.81 -15.25
CA GLN A 87 -7.14 13.29 -14.76
C GLN A 87 -6.81 12.74 -13.39
N LYS A 88 -7.77 12.67 -12.45
CA LYS A 88 -7.58 12.06 -11.14
C LYS A 88 -7.19 10.59 -11.23
N LYS A 89 -7.86 9.83 -12.09
CA LYS A 89 -7.53 8.44 -12.36
C LYS A 89 -6.10 8.33 -12.90
N ARG A 90 -5.78 9.09 -13.95
CA ARG A 90 -4.45 9.07 -14.59
C ARG A 90 -3.34 9.47 -13.63
N LEU A 91 -3.54 10.54 -12.86
CA LEU A 91 -2.58 10.97 -11.82
C LEU A 91 -2.32 9.87 -10.79
N SER A 92 -3.38 9.18 -10.34
CA SER A 92 -3.25 8.11 -9.35
C SER A 92 -2.47 6.91 -9.92
N GLU A 93 -2.69 6.56 -11.18
CA GLU A 93 -1.97 5.49 -11.86
C GLU A 93 -0.49 5.84 -12.07
N GLU A 94 -0.19 7.05 -12.55
CA GLU A 94 1.19 7.48 -12.78
C GLU A 94 1.96 7.68 -11.47
N PHE A 95 1.32 8.23 -10.44
CA PHE A 95 1.96 8.39 -9.13
C PHE A 95 2.20 7.03 -8.45
N LYS A 96 1.26 6.09 -8.55
CA LYS A 96 1.47 4.69 -8.13
C LYS A 96 2.72 4.12 -8.80
N THR A 97 2.81 4.21 -10.12
CA THR A 97 3.95 3.72 -10.89
C THR A 97 5.26 4.36 -10.44
N LEU A 98 5.26 5.68 -10.22
CA LEU A 98 6.43 6.40 -9.71
C LEU A 98 6.89 5.84 -8.36
N LEU A 99 5.97 5.69 -7.40
CA LEU A 99 6.29 5.18 -6.06
C LEU A 99 6.82 3.75 -6.11
N VAL A 100 6.17 2.87 -6.86
CA VAL A 100 6.60 1.48 -7.04
C VAL A 100 8.00 1.42 -7.64
N ARG A 101 8.24 2.13 -8.73
CA ARG A 101 9.56 2.13 -9.39
C ARG A 101 10.66 2.74 -8.53
N THR A 102 10.33 3.74 -7.71
CA THR A 102 11.30 4.39 -6.84
C THR A 102 11.68 3.52 -5.65
N TYR A 103 10.69 2.87 -5.01
CA TYR A 103 10.91 2.26 -3.69
C TYR A 103 11.01 0.73 -3.70
N SER A 104 10.55 0.02 -4.74
CA SER A 104 10.64 -1.46 -4.76
C SER A 104 12.07 -1.99 -4.71
N ASN A 105 13.04 -1.19 -5.15
CA ASN A 105 14.45 -1.57 -5.06
C ASN A 105 14.94 -1.78 -3.60
N ALA A 106 14.26 -1.20 -2.61
CA ALA A 106 14.60 -1.43 -1.21
C ALA A 106 14.51 -2.92 -0.82
N LEU A 107 13.65 -3.70 -1.48
CA LEU A 107 13.53 -5.14 -1.25
C LEU A 107 14.77 -5.92 -1.69
N THR A 108 15.46 -5.47 -2.74
CA THR A 108 16.70 -6.14 -3.21
C THR A 108 17.87 -5.93 -2.23
N GLY A 109 17.80 -4.89 -1.40
CA GLY A 109 18.76 -4.61 -0.34
C GLY A 109 18.48 -5.31 1.00
N TYR A 110 17.35 -6.02 1.10
CA TYR A 110 17.01 -6.74 2.33
C TYR A 110 17.98 -7.91 2.58
N ARG A 111 18.45 -8.05 3.81
CA ARG A 111 19.35 -9.15 4.24
C ARG A 111 18.88 -9.77 5.56
N ASP A 112 19.24 -9.18 6.67
CA ASP A 112 19.03 -9.65 8.03
C ASP A 112 18.20 -8.70 8.91
N GLN A 113 17.61 -7.67 8.29
CA GLN A 113 16.81 -6.69 9.03
C GLN A 113 15.64 -7.39 9.72
N THR A 114 15.32 -6.93 10.92
CA THR A 114 14.14 -7.37 11.68
C THR A 114 13.16 -6.21 11.86
N ILE A 115 11.87 -6.50 11.86
CA ILE A 115 10.84 -5.49 12.03
C ILE A 115 10.19 -5.69 13.40
N ARG A 116 10.18 -4.61 14.18
CA ARG A 116 9.45 -4.54 15.45
C ARG A 116 8.15 -3.76 15.25
N TYR A 117 7.06 -4.38 15.61
CA TYR A 117 5.72 -3.78 15.58
C TYR A 117 5.46 -3.17 16.96
N LYS A 118 5.04 -1.90 16.99
CA LYS A 118 4.65 -1.22 18.24
C LYS A 118 3.15 -1.37 18.46
N PRO A 119 2.68 -1.42 19.71
CA PRO A 119 1.26 -1.48 19.99
C PRO A 119 0.52 -0.31 19.33
N THR A 120 -0.53 -0.62 18.57
CA THR A 120 -1.40 0.37 17.95
C THR A 120 -2.49 0.75 18.94
N ARG A 121 -2.60 2.04 19.26
CA ARG A 121 -3.72 2.56 20.06
C ARG A 121 -4.79 3.07 19.10
N MET A 122 -5.95 2.49 19.17
CA MET A 122 -7.07 2.81 18.31
C MET A 122 -8.35 2.89 19.15
N GLN A 123 -9.22 3.84 18.86
CA GLN A 123 -10.60 3.86 19.36
C GLN A 123 -11.45 2.92 18.54
N ASP A 124 -12.52 2.38 19.10
CA ASP A 124 -13.34 1.35 18.45
C ASP A 124 -14.00 1.81 17.14
N ASP A 125 -14.25 3.11 17.00
CA ASP A 125 -14.87 3.77 15.84
C ASP A 125 -13.87 4.51 14.93
N ALA A 126 -12.57 4.33 15.16
CA ALA A 126 -11.55 5.05 14.40
C ALA A 126 -11.61 4.73 12.91
N ALA A 127 -11.77 5.77 12.09
CA ALA A 127 -11.71 5.68 10.63
C ALA A 127 -10.29 5.80 10.07
N ASP A 128 -9.38 6.36 10.85
CA ASP A 128 -7.95 6.56 10.51
C ASP A 128 -7.07 6.10 11.68
N VAL A 129 -5.93 5.47 11.35
CA VAL A 129 -4.98 4.98 12.35
C VAL A 129 -3.56 5.05 11.83
N VAL A 130 -2.59 5.16 12.74
CA VAL A 130 -1.16 5.06 12.41
C VAL A 130 -0.59 3.80 13.07
N VAL A 131 -0.18 2.85 12.23
CA VAL A 131 0.59 1.68 12.66
C VAL A 131 2.07 2.03 12.66
N LYS A 132 2.75 1.82 13.79
CA LYS A 132 4.15 2.20 13.98
C LYS A 132 5.03 0.95 14.01
N THR A 133 6.09 0.98 13.21
CA THR A 133 7.09 -0.09 13.19
C THR A 133 8.50 0.48 13.24
N GLU A 134 9.48 -0.36 13.53
CA GLU A 134 10.90 -0.03 13.48
C GLU A 134 11.66 -1.14 12.75
N ILE A 135 12.48 -0.75 11.79
CA ILE A 135 13.41 -1.64 11.11
C ILE A 135 14.73 -1.62 11.89
N HIS A 136 15.15 -2.76 12.40
CA HIS A 136 16.43 -2.96 13.06
C HIS A 136 17.40 -3.65 12.11
N GLN A 137 18.61 -3.13 12.02
CA GLN A 137 19.70 -3.65 11.20
C GLN A 137 20.99 -3.70 12.00
N SER A 138 21.88 -4.65 11.68
CA SER A 138 23.19 -4.78 12.34
C SER A 138 24.03 -3.52 12.13
N GLY A 139 24.57 -2.97 13.23
CA GLY A 139 25.46 -1.81 13.20
C GLY A 139 24.79 -0.45 12.91
N GLY A 140 23.46 -0.42 12.75
CA GLY A 140 22.70 0.81 12.46
C GLY A 140 21.73 1.22 13.58
N LYS A 141 21.31 2.49 13.54
CA LYS A 141 20.18 2.94 14.37
C LYS A 141 18.88 2.38 13.80
N PRO A 142 17.89 2.05 14.64
CA PRO A 142 16.56 1.66 14.15
C PRO A 142 15.94 2.76 13.26
N ILE A 143 15.36 2.34 12.15
CA ILE A 143 14.64 3.24 11.23
C ILE A 143 13.16 3.14 11.54
N GLN A 144 12.54 4.27 11.87
CA GLN A 144 11.09 4.31 12.07
C GLN A 144 10.39 4.22 10.72
N LEU A 145 9.43 3.29 10.63
CA LEU A 145 8.58 3.10 9.47
C LEU A 145 7.12 3.05 9.94
N ASN A 146 6.37 4.11 9.67
CA ASN A 146 4.98 4.23 10.10
C ASN A 146 4.06 4.20 8.88
N TYR A 147 2.88 3.64 9.07
CA TYR A 147 1.85 3.53 8.02
C TYR A 147 0.60 4.25 8.49
N SER A 148 0.09 5.18 7.67
CA SER A 148 -1.22 5.78 7.90
C SER A 148 -2.27 4.98 7.12
N LEU A 149 -3.28 4.47 7.83
CA LEU A 149 -4.33 3.65 7.25
C LEU A 149 -5.70 4.31 7.46
N GLU A 150 -6.59 4.08 6.52
CA GLU A 150 -8.00 4.41 6.62
C GLU A 150 -8.86 3.14 6.56
N LYS A 151 -10.00 3.18 7.23
CA LYS A 151 -11.00 2.12 7.16
C LYS A 151 -11.91 2.37 5.96
N GLN A 152 -12.07 1.35 5.10
CA GLN A 152 -13.00 1.32 3.98
C GLN A 152 -13.92 0.10 4.11
N ASP A 153 -14.97 0.01 3.30
CA ASP A 153 -15.90 -1.14 3.31
C ASP A 153 -15.19 -2.48 3.10
N ALA A 154 -14.13 -2.49 2.30
CA ALA A 154 -13.29 -3.66 2.03
C ALA A 154 -12.15 -3.88 3.04
N GLY A 155 -12.15 -3.18 4.18
CA GLY A 155 -11.11 -3.24 5.22
C GLY A 155 -10.13 -2.07 5.17
N TRP A 156 -9.02 -2.19 5.89
CA TRP A 156 -8.03 -1.14 6.04
C TRP A 156 -7.18 -0.96 4.78
N LYS A 157 -6.90 0.30 4.40
CA LYS A 157 -6.03 0.68 3.28
C LYS A 157 -4.98 1.69 3.72
N VAL A 158 -3.73 1.46 3.33
CA VAL A 158 -2.64 2.41 3.55
C VAL A 158 -2.78 3.58 2.59
N TYR A 159 -2.67 4.80 3.10
CA TYR A 159 -2.68 6.02 2.28
C TYR A 159 -1.44 6.91 2.46
N ASP A 160 -0.54 6.56 3.39
CA ASP A 160 0.80 7.17 3.49
C ASP A 160 1.77 6.23 4.18
N VAL A 161 3.04 6.36 3.83
CA VAL A 161 4.17 5.68 4.47
C VAL A 161 5.18 6.75 4.91
N ILE A 162 5.54 6.74 6.19
CA ILE A 162 6.43 7.73 6.81
C ILE A 162 7.72 7.02 7.20
N VAL A 163 8.82 7.36 6.55
CA VAL A 163 10.15 6.78 6.79
C VAL A 163 11.02 7.79 7.50
N ALA A 164 11.50 7.46 8.71
CA ALA A 164 12.31 8.35 9.54
C ALA A 164 11.70 9.76 9.71
N GLY A 165 10.37 9.85 9.81
CA GLY A 165 9.63 11.09 9.96
C GLY A 165 9.26 11.81 8.66
N VAL A 166 9.70 11.32 7.50
CA VAL A 166 9.38 11.88 6.18
C VAL A 166 8.27 11.08 5.51
N SER A 167 7.14 11.74 5.21
CA SER A 167 6.05 11.15 4.44
C SER A 167 6.46 10.95 2.98
N LEU A 168 6.31 9.74 2.44
CA LEU A 168 6.59 9.46 1.03
C LEU A 168 5.61 10.16 0.09
N VAL A 169 4.43 10.50 0.58
CA VAL A 169 3.38 11.15 -0.20
C VAL A 169 3.55 12.66 -0.19
N THR A 170 3.59 13.27 0.99
CA THR A 170 3.64 14.73 1.10
C THR A 170 4.99 15.32 0.68
N ASN A 171 6.03 14.50 0.60
CA ASN A 171 7.33 14.90 0.05
C ASN A 171 7.25 15.35 -1.43
N TYR A 172 6.23 14.91 -2.17
CA TYR A 172 6.01 15.33 -3.56
C TYR A 172 5.18 16.61 -3.69
N ARG A 173 4.60 17.12 -2.59
CA ARG A 173 3.63 18.21 -2.63
C ARG A 173 4.16 19.48 -3.29
N ASP A 174 5.33 19.92 -2.93
CA ASP A 174 5.90 21.15 -3.48
C ASP A 174 6.18 21.01 -4.98
N THR A 175 6.75 19.87 -5.39
CA THR A 175 6.99 19.58 -6.81
C THR A 175 5.70 19.55 -7.61
N PHE A 176 4.65 18.86 -7.10
CA PHE A 176 3.37 18.77 -7.78
C PHE A 176 2.67 20.12 -7.88
N ASN A 177 2.68 20.90 -6.79
CA ASN A 177 2.08 22.24 -6.78
C ASN A 177 2.81 23.20 -7.73
N GLN A 178 4.14 23.13 -7.82
CA GLN A 178 4.92 23.94 -8.76
C GLN A 178 4.57 23.57 -10.20
N GLU A 179 4.50 22.27 -10.52
CA GLU A 179 4.17 21.81 -11.87
C GLU A 179 2.74 22.19 -12.26
N VAL A 180 1.76 22.00 -11.36
CA VAL A 180 0.37 22.40 -11.65
C VAL A 180 0.24 23.91 -11.85
N ARG A 181 1.01 24.74 -11.14
CA ARG A 181 1.01 26.20 -11.36
C ARG A 181 1.61 26.59 -12.70
N ALA A 182 2.66 25.91 -13.11
CA ALA A 182 3.39 26.23 -14.35
C ALA A 182 2.67 25.70 -15.60
N ASN A 183 2.21 24.45 -15.57
CA ASN A 183 1.80 23.70 -16.74
C ASN A 183 0.39 23.07 -16.60
N GLY A 184 -0.31 23.35 -15.50
CA GLY A 184 -1.64 22.78 -15.23
C GLY A 184 -1.58 21.30 -14.82
N VAL A 185 -2.77 20.70 -14.68
CA VAL A 185 -2.91 19.29 -14.29
C VAL A 185 -2.33 18.36 -15.35
N ASP A 186 -2.53 18.66 -16.62
CA ASP A 186 -2.00 17.84 -17.74
C ASP A 186 -0.47 17.88 -17.78
N GLY A 187 0.15 19.03 -17.43
CA GLY A 187 1.58 19.15 -17.28
C GLY A 187 2.11 18.23 -16.19
N LEU A 188 1.46 18.15 -15.03
CA LEU A 188 1.82 17.22 -13.95
C LEU A 188 1.70 15.76 -14.42
N ILE A 189 0.64 15.41 -15.15
CA ILE A 189 0.49 14.06 -15.72
C ILE A 189 1.67 13.74 -16.64
N GLN A 190 2.01 14.68 -17.56
CA GLN A 190 3.12 14.48 -18.49
C GLN A 190 4.46 14.35 -17.76
N MET A 191 4.72 15.18 -16.76
CA MET A 191 5.93 15.09 -15.93
C MET A 191 6.06 13.71 -15.25
N LEU A 192 4.95 13.18 -14.70
CA LEU A 192 4.94 11.84 -14.09
C LEU A 192 5.21 10.74 -15.11
N VAL A 193 4.57 10.80 -16.29
CA VAL A 193 4.81 9.86 -17.40
C VAL A 193 6.28 9.84 -17.79
N ASP A 194 6.89 11.00 -17.97
CA ASP A 194 8.27 11.11 -18.41
C ASP A 194 9.24 10.62 -17.33
N LYS A 195 8.96 10.93 -16.06
CA LYS A 195 9.72 10.40 -14.94
C LYS A 195 9.64 8.87 -14.85
N ASN A 196 8.46 8.31 -15.07
CA ASN A 196 8.26 6.87 -15.09
C ASN A 196 9.04 6.18 -16.21
N LYS A 197 9.07 6.77 -17.42
CA LYS A 197 9.89 6.27 -18.54
C LYS A 197 11.40 6.32 -18.22
N GLN A 198 11.87 7.40 -17.59
CA GLN A 198 13.28 7.52 -17.18
C GLN A 198 13.66 6.41 -16.17
N LEU A 199 12.81 6.16 -15.17
CA LEU A 199 13.04 5.12 -14.18
C LEU A 199 13.02 3.71 -14.80
N GLU A 200 12.24 3.48 -15.84
CA GLU A 200 12.22 2.22 -16.59
C GLU A 200 13.50 2.02 -17.40
N ALA A 201 13.95 3.06 -18.10
CA ALA A 201 15.17 3.01 -18.93
C ALA A 201 16.44 2.82 -18.08
N GLY A 202 16.52 3.42 -16.90
CA GLY A 202 17.67 3.32 -15.99
C GLY A 202 17.80 1.97 -15.26
N LYS A 203 16.87 1.04 -15.46
CA LYS A 203 16.83 -0.31 -14.83
C LYS A 203 17.23 -1.45 -15.78
N LYS A 204 17.80 -1.13 -16.93
CA LYS A 204 18.32 -2.14 -17.87
C LYS A 204 19.73 -2.57 -17.54
#